data_969b8412b690b36ecae6c058c1f2210f
#
_entry.id   969b8412b690b36ecae6c058c1f2210f
#
_cell.length_a   1.000
_cell.length_b   1.000
_cell.length_c   1.000
_cell.angle_alpha   90.00
_cell.angle_beta   90.00
_cell.angle_gamma   90.00
#
_symmetry.space_group_name_H-M   'P 1'
#
loop_
_entity.id
_entity.type
_entity.pdbx_description
1 polymer ?
#
loop_
_entity_poly.entity_id
_entity_poly.type
_entity_poly.pdbx_seq_one_letter_code
_entity_poly.pdbx_strand_id
1 'polypeptide(L)'
;MYRNPPTDGRVICLDEFGPLEIRPELGENWVVKPDLLPATYTRNQGVRHLIAFLDISSDKLYGHIKKRKRWRELLHVFKYIPSRYEGKLYVILDNFSPHKKEEITSWCNKNDIELVFLPTNASWLNRIECHFAALRKFTLRNSNYQNHTELASAIRRYIIWRDKNCGNKKVKPLENRVNFL
;
A
#
# COMPACT_ATOMS: atom_id res chain seq x y z
N MET A 1 -20.30 1.62 0.04
CA MET A 1 -19.45 0.50 0.48
C MET A 1 -18.73 0.81 1.79
N TYR A 2 -18.03 1.93 1.97
CA TYR A 2 -17.36 2.26 3.25
C TYR A 2 -18.33 2.55 4.42
N ARG A 3 -19.47 3.20 4.16
CA ARG A 3 -20.47 3.52 5.18
C ARG A 3 -21.42 2.35 5.45
N ASN A 4 -21.76 1.61 4.39
CA ASN A 4 -22.62 0.45 4.43
C ASN A 4 -21.89 -0.70 3.76
N PRO A 5 -21.00 -1.41 4.49
CA PRO A 5 -20.30 -2.56 3.94
C PRO A 5 -21.31 -3.69 3.62
N PRO A 6 -21.04 -4.47 2.58
CA PRO A 6 -21.87 -5.64 2.26
C PRO A 6 -21.85 -6.64 3.41
N THR A 7 -22.97 -7.30 3.65
CA THR A 7 -23.11 -8.29 4.73
C THR A 7 -22.68 -9.69 4.31
N ASP A 8 -22.54 -9.92 3.00
CA ASP A 8 -22.21 -11.20 2.37
C ASP A 8 -20.73 -11.36 2.04
N GLY A 9 -19.88 -10.36 2.41
CA GLY A 9 -18.46 -10.41 2.06
C GLY A 9 -17.63 -9.35 2.75
N ARG A 10 -16.33 -9.33 2.39
CA ARG A 10 -15.34 -8.38 2.91
C ARG A 10 -14.97 -7.33 1.90
N VAL A 11 -14.70 -6.12 2.38
CA VAL A 11 -14.22 -5.00 1.57
C VAL A 11 -12.72 -4.87 1.74
N ILE A 12 -12.01 -4.98 0.63
CA ILE A 12 -10.56 -4.84 0.53
C ILE A 12 -10.24 -3.63 -0.35
N CYS A 13 -9.37 -2.74 0.10
CA CYS A 13 -8.81 -1.68 -0.75
C CYS A 13 -7.46 -2.15 -1.28
N LEU A 14 -7.23 -2.07 -2.58
CA LEU A 14 -5.96 -2.43 -3.23
C LEU A 14 -5.40 -1.23 -3.97
N ASP A 15 -4.07 -1.03 -3.88
CA ASP A 15 -3.37 0.02 -4.61
C ASP A 15 -1.85 -0.23 -4.66
N GLU A 16 -1.12 0.55 -5.45
CA GLU A 16 0.33 0.50 -5.59
C GLU A 16 1.00 1.76 -5.06
N PHE A 17 2.03 1.54 -4.26
CA PHE A 17 2.89 2.60 -3.76
C PHE A 17 4.29 2.53 -4.37
N GLY A 18 4.76 3.62 -4.94
CA GLY A 18 6.06 3.73 -5.57
C GLY A 18 6.06 4.70 -6.77
N PRO A 19 7.17 4.81 -7.50
CA PRO A 19 8.36 3.97 -7.45
C PRO A 19 9.16 4.12 -6.15
N LEU A 20 9.72 3.00 -5.67
CA LEU A 20 10.62 2.94 -4.53
C LEU A 20 12.06 2.82 -5.05
N GLU A 21 12.80 3.89 -4.94
CA GLU A 21 14.21 3.98 -5.34
C GLU A 21 15.12 3.84 -4.12
N ILE A 22 16.36 3.46 -4.34
CA ILE A 22 17.40 3.46 -3.32
C ILE A 22 18.15 4.77 -3.38
N ARG A 23 17.77 5.69 -2.51
CA ARG A 23 18.40 7.00 -2.33
C ARG A 23 18.25 7.45 -0.88
N PRO A 24 19.14 8.31 -0.36
CA PRO A 24 18.88 8.99 0.90
C PRO A 24 17.64 9.85 0.77
N GLU A 25 16.70 9.72 1.69
CA GLU A 25 15.56 10.63 1.79
C GLU A 25 15.75 11.51 3.03
N LEU A 26 15.91 12.79 2.78
CA LEU A 26 16.03 13.79 3.85
C LEU A 26 14.67 13.90 4.57
N GLY A 27 14.75 14.12 5.86
CA GLY A 27 13.60 14.42 6.70
C GLY A 27 13.85 15.69 7.52
N GLU A 28 12.96 15.97 8.42
CA GLU A 28 13.04 17.09 9.36
C GLU A 28 13.58 16.57 10.69
N ASN A 29 14.74 17.10 11.14
CA ASN A 29 15.32 16.83 12.45
C ASN A 29 15.68 18.14 13.15
N TRP A 30 15.43 18.19 14.44
CA TRP A 30 15.98 19.24 15.32
C TRP A 30 17.38 18.82 15.72
N VAL A 31 18.39 19.61 15.29
CA VAL A 31 19.81 19.35 15.62
C VAL A 31 20.44 20.60 16.21
N VAL A 32 21.36 20.41 17.15
CA VAL A 32 22.09 21.53 17.78
C VAL A 32 23.11 22.14 16.79
N LYS A 33 23.67 21.32 15.91
CA LYS A 33 24.54 21.74 14.80
C LYS A 33 24.08 21.06 13.52
N PRO A 34 24.04 21.77 12.37
CA PRO A 34 23.77 21.14 11.09
C PRO A 34 24.83 20.09 10.77
N ASP A 35 24.45 18.85 10.69
CA ASP A 35 25.31 17.80 10.16
C ASP A 35 25.38 17.90 8.63
N LEU A 36 26.46 17.37 8.05
CA LEU A 36 26.57 17.22 6.60
C LEU A 36 25.44 16.32 6.11
N LEU A 37 24.55 16.88 5.32
CA LEU A 37 23.45 16.11 4.73
C LEU A 37 24.03 15.08 3.77
N PRO A 38 23.57 13.83 3.80
CA PRO A 38 24.01 12.83 2.84
C PRO A 38 23.64 13.28 1.43
N ALA A 39 24.55 13.08 0.47
CA ALA A 39 24.28 13.40 -0.92
C ALA A 39 23.05 12.64 -1.42
N THR A 40 22.08 13.38 -1.96
CA THR A 40 20.81 12.83 -2.48
C THR A 40 21.03 12.27 -3.90
N TYR A 41 21.72 11.15 -4.01
CA TYR A 41 21.86 10.45 -5.28
C TYR A 41 21.14 9.11 -5.26
N THR A 42 20.49 8.80 -6.36
CA THR A 42 19.87 7.50 -6.56
C THR A 42 20.92 6.43 -6.81
N ARG A 43 20.96 5.39 -5.98
CA ARG A 43 21.79 4.22 -6.24
C ARG A 43 21.20 3.43 -7.40
N ASN A 44 22.05 3.10 -8.39
CA ASN A 44 21.59 2.40 -9.61
C ASN A 44 21.23 0.93 -9.35
N GLN A 45 20.13 0.70 -8.62
CA GLN A 45 19.61 -0.64 -8.30
C GLN A 45 18.22 -0.86 -8.89
N GLY A 46 17.77 0.04 -9.77
CA GLY A 46 16.42 0.04 -10.31
C GLY A 46 15.39 0.40 -9.26
N VAL A 47 14.13 0.19 -9.59
CA VAL A 47 12.98 0.54 -8.74
C VAL A 47 12.27 -0.70 -8.19
N ARG A 48 11.49 -0.51 -7.13
CA ARG A 48 10.49 -1.47 -6.64
C ARG A 48 9.14 -0.78 -6.52
N HIS A 49 8.11 -1.58 -6.41
CA HIS A 49 6.75 -1.14 -6.14
C HIS A 49 6.19 -1.98 -5.00
N LEU A 50 5.49 -1.33 -4.09
CA LEU A 50 4.70 -2.02 -3.08
C LEU A 50 3.28 -2.15 -3.64
N ILE A 51 2.82 -3.37 -3.88
CA ILE A 51 1.41 -3.66 -4.13
C ILE A 51 0.82 -4.02 -2.79
N ALA A 52 -0.13 -3.23 -2.32
CA ALA A 52 -0.67 -3.38 -0.99
C ALA A 52 -2.20 -3.54 -1.02
N PHE A 53 -2.73 -4.20 0.01
CA PHE A 53 -4.16 -4.23 0.25
C PHE A 53 -4.48 -4.04 1.73
N LEU A 54 -5.58 -3.38 1.98
CA LEU A 54 -6.12 -3.06 3.29
C LEU A 54 -7.46 -3.78 3.47
N ASP A 55 -7.58 -4.61 4.48
CA ASP A 55 -8.88 -5.13 4.94
C ASP A 55 -9.56 -4.05 5.80
N ILE A 56 -10.66 -3.52 5.30
CA ILE A 56 -11.40 -2.44 5.97
C ILE A 56 -11.98 -2.89 7.31
N SER A 57 -12.41 -4.14 7.43
CA SER A 57 -13.08 -4.65 8.63
C SER A 57 -12.12 -4.90 9.79
N SER A 58 -10.92 -5.42 9.50
CA SER A 58 -9.90 -5.72 10.50
C SER A 58 -8.84 -4.63 10.64
N ASP A 59 -8.87 -3.61 9.78
CA ASP A 59 -7.84 -2.56 9.67
C ASP A 59 -6.42 -3.12 9.52
N LYS A 60 -6.27 -4.25 8.80
CA LYS A 60 -4.98 -4.89 8.54
C LYS A 60 -4.46 -4.55 7.16
N LEU A 61 -3.20 -4.14 7.13
CA LEU A 61 -2.47 -3.77 5.91
C LEU A 61 -1.53 -4.91 5.50
N TYR A 62 -1.58 -5.30 4.25
CA TYR A 62 -0.70 -6.30 3.65
C TYR A 62 0.08 -5.68 2.50
N GLY A 63 1.34 -6.10 2.31
CA GLY A 63 2.18 -5.52 1.28
C GLY A 63 3.12 -6.52 0.61
N HIS A 64 3.17 -6.45 -0.71
CA HIS A 64 4.02 -7.28 -1.56
C HIS A 64 4.94 -6.39 -2.39
N ILE A 65 6.24 -6.44 -2.12
CA ILE A 65 7.23 -5.67 -2.89
C ILE A 65 7.60 -6.41 -4.16
N LYS A 66 7.42 -5.76 -5.29
CA LYS A 66 7.65 -6.31 -6.64
C LYS A 66 8.61 -5.42 -7.44
N LYS A 67 9.31 -6.03 -8.41
CA LYS A 67 10.17 -5.30 -9.36
C LYS A 67 9.36 -4.50 -10.38
N ARG A 68 8.13 -4.91 -10.66
CA ARG A 68 7.23 -4.32 -11.65
C ARG A 68 5.81 -4.36 -11.10
N LYS A 69 4.92 -3.52 -11.66
CA LYS A 69 3.49 -3.48 -11.34
C LYS A 69 2.64 -3.79 -12.56
N ARG A 70 2.95 -4.91 -13.23
CA ARG A 70 2.19 -5.41 -14.38
C ARG A 70 1.06 -6.32 -13.89
N TRP A 71 0.16 -6.70 -14.77
CA TRP A 71 -0.95 -7.60 -14.44
C TRP A 71 -0.50 -8.94 -13.80
N ARG A 72 0.68 -9.48 -14.18
CA ARG A 72 1.22 -10.72 -13.59
C ARG A 72 1.56 -10.57 -12.11
N GLU A 73 2.20 -9.47 -11.75
CA GLU A 73 2.54 -9.17 -10.36
C GLU A 73 1.28 -8.90 -9.53
N LEU A 74 0.29 -8.21 -10.12
CA LEU A 74 -1.03 -7.98 -9.52
C LEU A 74 -1.80 -9.29 -9.33
N LEU A 75 -1.88 -10.13 -10.36
CA LEU A 75 -2.56 -11.43 -10.27
C LEU A 75 -2.00 -12.30 -9.15
N HIS A 76 -0.68 -12.23 -8.91
CA HIS A 76 -0.07 -12.92 -7.76
C HIS A 76 -0.62 -12.39 -6.43
N VAL A 77 -0.83 -11.10 -6.29
CA VAL A 77 -1.43 -10.50 -5.07
C VAL A 77 -2.91 -10.85 -4.98
N PHE A 78 -3.65 -10.77 -6.07
CA PHE A 78 -5.05 -11.22 -6.12
C PHE A 78 -5.21 -12.67 -5.68
N LYS A 79 -4.32 -13.57 -6.09
CA LYS A 79 -4.32 -14.98 -5.65
C LYS A 79 -4.00 -15.15 -4.17
N TYR A 80 -3.26 -14.22 -3.58
CA TYR A 80 -2.93 -14.26 -2.16
C TYR A 80 -4.10 -13.78 -1.27
N ILE A 81 -4.91 -12.82 -1.73
CA ILE A 81 -5.99 -12.24 -0.91
C ILE A 81 -6.97 -13.32 -0.42
N PRO A 82 -7.56 -14.19 -1.28
CA PRO A 82 -8.52 -15.20 -0.83
C PRO A 82 -7.93 -16.23 0.12
N SER A 83 -6.62 -16.48 0.08
CA SER A 83 -5.98 -17.39 1.03
C SER A 83 -6.03 -16.90 2.48
N ARG A 84 -6.45 -15.64 2.69
CA ARG A 84 -6.57 -15.00 4.02
C ARG A 84 -8.00 -14.90 4.52
N TYR A 85 -8.98 -15.10 3.65
CA TYR A 85 -10.39 -14.85 3.95
C TYR A 85 -11.29 -15.91 3.32
N GLU A 86 -12.39 -16.19 3.98
CA GLU A 86 -13.47 -17.00 3.45
C GLU A 86 -14.60 -16.09 2.95
N GLY A 87 -15.38 -16.57 1.97
CA GLY A 87 -16.52 -15.88 1.40
C GLY A 87 -16.17 -14.84 0.33
N LYS A 88 -17.18 -14.10 -0.09
CA LYS A 88 -17.07 -13.11 -1.17
C LYS A 88 -16.17 -11.95 -0.80
N LEU A 89 -15.41 -11.46 -1.76
CA LEU A 89 -14.52 -10.31 -1.62
C LEU A 89 -14.92 -9.17 -2.56
N TYR A 90 -14.97 -7.97 -2.06
CA TYR A 90 -15.16 -6.74 -2.81
C TYR A 90 -13.86 -5.96 -2.81
N VAL A 91 -13.17 -5.92 -3.94
CA VAL A 91 -11.86 -5.26 -4.05
C VAL A 91 -12.03 -3.90 -4.71
N ILE A 92 -11.83 -2.84 -3.92
CA ILE A 92 -11.85 -1.45 -4.37
C ILE A 92 -10.46 -1.10 -4.92
N LEU A 93 -10.41 -0.58 -6.13
CA LEU A 93 -9.18 -0.24 -6.84
C LEU A 93 -9.41 0.90 -7.84
N ASP A 94 -8.32 1.52 -8.28
CA ASP A 94 -8.36 2.56 -9.30
C ASP A 94 -8.50 1.99 -10.72
N ASN A 95 -8.55 2.89 -11.70
CA ASN A 95 -8.67 2.56 -13.11
C ASN A 95 -7.33 2.24 -13.80
N PHE A 96 -6.29 1.87 -13.08
CA PHE A 96 -5.01 1.49 -13.67
C PHE A 96 -5.17 0.34 -14.68
N SER A 97 -4.61 0.51 -15.88
CA SER A 97 -4.88 -0.42 -16.99
C SER A 97 -4.56 -1.90 -16.71
N PRO A 98 -3.52 -2.26 -15.94
CA PRO A 98 -3.28 -3.64 -15.55
C PRO A 98 -4.41 -4.28 -14.74
N HIS A 99 -5.19 -3.49 -13.97
CA HIS A 99 -6.34 -4.00 -13.20
C HIS A 99 -7.46 -4.53 -14.10
N LYS A 100 -7.58 -3.98 -15.31
CA LYS A 100 -8.64 -4.31 -16.29
C LYS A 100 -8.25 -5.45 -17.24
N LYS A 101 -7.10 -6.09 -17.02
CA LYS A 101 -6.67 -7.20 -17.86
C LYS A 101 -7.60 -8.41 -17.68
N GLU A 102 -7.92 -9.07 -18.78
CA GLU A 102 -8.82 -10.22 -18.81
C GLU A 102 -8.37 -11.34 -17.87
N GLU A 103 -7.06 -11.53 -17.76
CA GLU A 103 -6.48 -12.53 -16.85
C GLU A 103 -6.80 -12.25 -15.36
N ILE A 104 -6.92 -10.98 -14.98
CA ILE A 104 -7.31 -10.58 -13.62
C ILE A 104 -8.82 -10.71 -13.47
N THR A 105 -9.60 -10.11 -14.37
CA THR A 105 -11.06 -10.09 -14.27
C THR A 105 -11.66 -11.50 -14.33
N SER A 106 -11.18 -12.33 -15.27
CA SER A 106 -11.61 -13.73 -15.38
C SER A 106 -11.25 -14.55 -14.14
N TRP A 107 -10.05 -14.32 -13.57
CA TRP A 107 -9.64 -15.02 -12.35
C TRP A 107 -10.48 -14.58 -11.15
N CYS A 108 -10.71 -13.26 -10.99
CA CYS A 108 -11.54 -12.72 -9.92
C CYS A 108 -12.97 -13.27 -9.97
N ASN A 109 -13.60 -13.27 -11.13
CA ASN A 109 -14.96 -13.80 -11.32
C ASN A 109 -15.07 -15.30 -10.94
N LYS A 110 -14.02 -16.09 -11.21
CA LYS A 110 -13.98 -17.53 -10.86
C LYS A 110 -13.75 -17.79 -9.37
N ASN A 111 -13.32 -16.76 -8.61
CA ASN A 111 -12.95 -16.90 -7.19
C ASN A 111 -13.79 -16.01 -6.27
N ASP A 112 -14.99 -15.66 -6.70
CA ASP A 112 -15.97 -14.87 -5.95
C ASP A 112 -15.41 -13.51 -5.48
N ILE A 113 -14.66 -12.85 -6.37
CA ILE A 113 -14.11 -11.52 -6.15
C ILE A 113 -14.76 -10.53 -7.09
N GLU A 114 -15.44 -9.55 -6.52
CA GLU A 114 -16.03 -8.42 -7.24
C GLU A 114 -15.07 -7.24 -7.26
N LEU A 115 -14.69 -6.80 -8.46
CA LEU A 115 -13.83 -5.63 -8.66
C LEU A 115 -14.66 -4.36 -8.68
N VAL A 116 -14.42 -3.45 -7.75
CA VAL A 116 -15.12 -2.18 -7.57
C VAL A 116 -14.21 -1.04 -8.00
N PHE A 117 -14.34 -0.60 -9.24
CA PHE A 117 -13.51 0.49 -9.78
C PHE A 117 -13.95 1.85 -9.26
N LEU A 118 -13.00 2.63 -8.77
CA LEU A 118 -13.23 4.02 -8.40
C LEU A 118 -13.46 4.89 -9.64
N PRO A 119 -14.13 6.04 -9.50
CA PRO A 119 -14.22 7.02 -10.59
C PRO A 119 -12.83 7.45 -11.07
N THR A 120 -12.72 7.77 -12.34
CA THR A 120 -11.46 8.27 -12.94
C THR A 120 -10.99 9.53 -12.20
N ASN A 121 -9.69 9.63 -11.94
CA ASN A 121 -9.07 10.72 -11.19
C ASN A 121 -9.58 10.89 -9.74
N ALA A 122 -10.05 9.82 -9.12
CA ALA A 122 -10.54 9.82 -7.75
C ALA A 122 -9.80 8.83 -6.85
N SER A 123 -8.47 8.69 -7.02
CA SER A 123 -7.64 7.79 -6.20
C SER A 123 -7.73 8.10 -4.71
N TRP A 124 -7.94 9.37 -4.32
CA TRP A 124 -8.15 9.76 -2.93
C TRP A 124 -9.34 9.10 -2.24
N LEU A 125 -10.29 8.55 -3.02
CA LEU A 125 -11.38 7.74 -2.47
C LEU A 125 -10.92 6.34 -2.09
N ASN A 126 -9.73 5.90 -2.51
CA ASN A 126 -9.15 4.65 -2.07
C ASN A 126 -8.59 4.80 -0.66
N ARG A 127 -9.23 4.17 0.30
CA ARG A 127 -8.89 4.33 1.72
C ARG A 127 -7.47 3.88 2.06
N ILE A 128 -6.83 3.06 1.25
CA ILE A 128 -5.44 2.64 1.44
C ILE A 128 -4.42 3.78 1.25
N GLU A 129 -4.76 4.83 0.50
CA GLU A 129 -3.85 5.95 0.21
C GLU A 129 -3.35 6.65 1.48
N CYS A 130 -4.21 6.81 2.50
CA CYS A 130 -3.80 7.41 3.76
C CYS A 130 -2.71 6.60 4.48
N HIS A 131 -2.71 5.27 4.31
CA HIS A 131 -1.67 4.41 4.87
C HIS A 131 -0.33 4.57 4.17
N PHE A 132 -0.32 4.92 2.89
CA PHE A 132 0.91 5.22 2.15
C PHE A 132 1.59 6.50 2.65
N ALA A 133 0.82 7.50 3.06
CA ALA A 133 1.36 8.71 3.68
C ALA A 133 2.08 8.39 5.01
N ALA A 134 1.47 7.55 5.84
CA ALA A 134 2.07 7.09 7.10
C ALA A 134 3.29 6.20 6.83
N LEU A 135 3.20 5.25 5.91
CA LEU A 135 4.32 4.40 5.50
C LEU A 135 5.51 5.25 5.03
N ARG A 136 5.29 6.22 4.14
CA ARG A 136 6.35 7.16 3.70
C ARG A 136 7.02 7.86 4.87
N LYS A 137 6.22 8.38 5.79
CA LYS A 137 6.74 9.11 6.96
C LYS A 137 7.60 8.23 7.86
N PHE A 138 7.19 7.00 8.12
CA PHE A 138 7.84 6.11 9.10
C PHE A 138 8.93 5.22 8.51
N THR A 139 8.97 5.03 7.18
CA THR A 139 9.95 4.12 6.56
C THR A 139 10.88 4.80 5.56
N LEU A 140 10.44 5.85 4.87
CA LEU A 140 11.26 6.49 3.84
C LEU A 140 11.94 7.77 4.33
N ARG A 141 11.21 8.67 5.01
CA ARG A 141 11.82 9.91 5.54
C ARG A 141 12.96 9.60 6.50
N ASN A 142 14.04 10.35 6.44
CA ASN A 142 15.29 10.13 7.18
C ASN A 142 15.94 8.76 6.94
N SER A 143 15.71 8.14 5.79
CA SER A 143 16.30 6.85 5.47
C SER A 143 17.51 6.98 4.54
N ASN A 144 18.42 6.02 4.67
CA ASN A 144 19.58 5.89 3.81
C ASN A 144 19.87 4.41 3.52
N TYR A 145 18.87 3.71 3.00
CA TYR A 145 19.00 2.28 2.67
C TYR A 145 20.08 2.03 1.63
N GLN A 146 20.86 0.98 1.82
CA GLN A 146 21.93 0.61 0.90
C GLN A 146 21.40 -0.25 -0.26
N ASN A 147 20.30 -0.96 -0.05
CA ASN A 147 19.73 -1.88 -1.04
C ASN A 147 18.23 -2.11 -0.82
N HIS A 148 17.58 -2.72 -1.81
CA HIS A 148 16.15 -3.02 -1.75
C HIS A 148 15.76 -4.05 -0.67
N THR A 149 16.68 -4.86 -0.19
CA THR A 149 16.40 -5.83 0.89
C THR A 149 16.20 -5.10 2.20
N GLU A 150 17.04 -4.11 2.51
CA GLU A 150 16.89 -3.26 3.70
C GLU A 150 15.59 -2.46 3.66
N LEU A 151 15.32 -1.80 2.52
CA LEU A 151 14.07 -1.08 2.30
C LEU A 151 12.85 -1.99 2.49
N ALA A 152 12.85 -3.17 1.86
CA ALA A 152 11.76 -4.13 1.98
C ALA A 152 11.58 -4.65 3.43
N SER A 153 12.68 -4.82 4.16
CA SER A 153 12.64 -5.20 5.58
C SER A 153 12.03 -4.10 6.43
N ALA A 154 12.41 -2.84 6.19
CA ALA A 154 11.84 -1.70 6.92
C ALA A 154 10.33 -1.56 6.69
N ILE A 155 9.88 -1.67 5.44
CA ILE A 155 8.45 -1.64 5.09
C ILE A 155 7.69 -2.77 5.79
N ARG A 156 8.22 -4.01 5.76
CA ARG A 156 7.58 -5.15 6.43
C ARG A 156 7.50 -4.96 7.95
N ARG A 157 8.58 -4.49 8.58
CA ARG A 157 8.57 -4.19 10.03
C ARG A 157 7.54 -3.12 10.38
N TYR A 158 7.43 -2.08 9.55
CA TYR A 158 6.42 -1.04 9.74
C TYR A 158 5.00 -1.61 9.65
N ILE A 159 4.69 -2.40 8.62
CA ILE A 159 3.35 -3.02 8.46
C ILE A 159 3.01 -3.88 9.68
N ILE A 160 3.93 -4.74 10.12
CA ILE A 160 3.72 -5.59 11.30
C ILE A 160 3.51 -4.75 12.57
N TRP A 161 4.32 -3.70 12.75
CA TRP A 161 4.20 -2.80 13.90
C TRP A 161 2.87 -2.02 13.84
N ARG A 162 2.52 -1.50 12.67
CA ARG A 162 1.28 -0.76 12.44
C ARG A 162 0.05 -1.63 12.78
N ASP A 163 0.01 -2.85 12.30
CA ASP A 163 -1.12 -3.76 12.53
C ASP A 163 -1.29 -4.16 14.01
N LYS A 164 -0.20 -4.15 14.76
CA LYS A 164 -0.23 -4.35 16.22
C LYS A 164 -0.65 -3.08 16.99
N ASN A 165 -0.50 -1.91 16.37
CA ASN A 165 -0.68 -0.60 17.00
C ASN A 165 -1.68 0.29 16.23
N CYS A 166 -2.67 -0.28 15.55
CA CYS A 166 -3.62 0.45 14.71
C CYS A 166 -4.43 1.53 15.46
N GLY A 167 -4.55 1.43 16.80
CA GLY A 167 -5.11 2.48 17.66
C GLY A 167 -4.14 3.58 18.09
N ASN A 168 -2.87 3.55 17.67
CA ASN A 168 -1.84 4.47 18.14
C ASN A 168 -2.10 5.92 17.71
N LYS A 169 -2.06 6.86 18.67
CA LYS A 169 -2.27 8.31 18.43
C LYS A 169 -1.31 8.94 17.43
N LYS A 170 -0.13 8.35 17.15
CA LYS A 170 0.84 8.87 16.19
C LYS A 170 0.53 8.42 14.75
N VAL A 171 -0.09 7.26 14.56
CA VAL A 171 -0.39 6.68 13.25
C VAL A 171 -1.77 7.12 12.77
N LYS A 172 -2.77 6.99 13.62
CA LYS A 172 -4.18 7.25 13.29
C LYS A 172 -4.47 8.63 12.69
N PRO A 173 -3.86 9.77 13.14
CA PRO A 173 -4.10 11.06 12.51
C PRO A 173 -3.57 11.16 11.09
N LEU A 174 -2.56 10.38 10.72
CA LEU A 174 -2.03 10.34 9.35
C LEU A 174 -2.92 9.49 8.44
N GLU A 175 -3.48 8.43 8.97
CA GLU A 175 -4.39 7.51 8.27
C GLU A 175 -5.81 8.08 8.12
N ASN A 176 -6.25 8.91 9.06
CA ASN A 176 -7.59 9.52 9.06
C ASN A 176 -7.67 10.86 8.29
N ARG A 177 -6.60 11.30 7.62
CA ARG A 177 -6.61 12.56 6.85
C ARG A 177 -7.55 12.55 5.65
N VAL A 178 -8.04 11.40 5.25
CA VAL A 178 -9.10 11.25 4.25
C VAL A 178 -10.42 11.14 4.99
N ASN A 179 -10.95 12.28 5.45
CA ASN A 179 -12.33 12.36 5.91
C ASN A 179 -13.23 12.26 4.67
N PHE A 180 -13.85 11.12 4.50
CA PHE A 180 -15.00 11.01 3.61
C PHE A 180 -16.17 11.74 4.28
N LEU A 181 -16.44 12.96 3.83
CA LEU A 181 -17.67 13.68 4.12
C LEU A 181 -18.89 12.88 3.66
#